data_07a6b0e032f0f9562bb37364a2622179
#
_entry.id   07a6b0e032f0f9562bb37364a2622179
#
_cell.length_a   1.000
_cell.length_b   1.000
_cell.length_c   1.000
_cell.angle_alpha   90.00
_cell.angle_beta   90.00
_cell.angle_gamma   90.00
#
_symmetry.space_group_name_H-M   'P 1'
#
loop_
_entity.id
_entity.type
_entity.pdbx_description
1 polymer ?
#
loop_
_entity_poly.entity_id
_entity_poly.type
_entity_poly.pdbx_seq_one_letter_code
_entity_poly.pdbx_strand_id
1 'polypeptide(L)'
;DIGILQDGFPRESNVVIEVGGVRTNFRMPDILAIGLGGGSLVSADGKTIGPQSVGHNLVSEGLVFGGKTLTATDIVVATGLVEIGESSHVAGLRPETREAATLEISRMLNAGIEKMKPSSDPLPVILVGGGAVLITEDLAAASSMLRPEHAGVANAIGAAIAQIGGESERLVSYEKIPRQEAVQEVTQEAMALALAAGADSASLRVADVE
;
A
#
# COMPACT_ATOMS: atom_id res chain seq x y z
N ASP A 1 -0.02 3.99 2.34
CA ASP A 1 -1.12 3.23 1.74
C ASP A 1 -1.35 1.96 2.56
N ILE A 2 -2.60 1.61 2.75
CA ILE A 2 -3.04 0.44 3.52
C ILE A 2 -3.96 -0.38 2.62
N GLY A 3 -3.68 -1.66 2.46
CA GLY A 3 -4.48 -2.60 1.68
C GLY A 3 -4.68 -3.90 2.41
N ILE A 4 -5.56 -4.76 1.91
CA ILE A 4 -5.80 -6.09 2.43
C ILE A 4 -5.33 -7.12 1.41
N LEU A 5 -4.65 -8.15 1.90
CA LEU A 5 -4.37 -9.36 1.13
C LEU A 5 -5.46 -10.39 1.38
N GLN A 6 -5.96 -10.97 0.31
CA GLN A 6 -6.90 -12.07 0.30
C GLN A 6 -6.32 -13.17 -0.57
N ASP A 7 -6.14 -14.35 -0.01
CA ASP A 7 -5.53 -15.51 -0.70
C ASP A 7 -4.16 -15.22 -1.35
N GLY A 8 -3.39 -14.31 -0.74
CA GLY A 8 -2.05 -13.91 -1.21
C GLY A 8 -2.03 -12.79 -2.25
N PHE A 9 -3.20 -12.27 -2.64
CA PHE A 9 -3.33 -11.16 -3.59
C PHE A 9 -3.98 -9.94 -2.93
N PRO A 10 -3.72 -8.72 -3.43
CA PRO A 10 -4.45 -7.54 -2.99
C PRO A 10 -5.95 -7.73 -3.24
N ARG A 11 -6.78 -7.43 -2.23
CA ARG A 11 -8.23 -7.36 -2.39
C ARG A 11 -8.56 -6.34 -3.48
N GLU A 12 -9.44 -6.69 -4.40
CA GLU A 12 -9.89 -5.79 -5.44
C GLU A 12 -11.00 -4.86 -4.98
N SER A 13 -10.97 -3.64 -5.51
CA SER A 13 -12.03 -2.66 -5.26
C SER A 13 -13.23 -2.94 -6.16
N ASN A 14 -14.42 -2.97 -5.57
CA ASN A 14 -15.68 -3.05 -6.32
C ASN A 14 -16.18 -1.67 -6.79
N VAL A 15 -15.40 -0.61 -6.57
CA VAL A 15 -15.78 0.74 -6.95
C VAL A 15 -15.36 1.01 -8.38
N VAL A 16 -16.29 1.56 -9.17
CA VAL A 16 -15.98 2.04 -10.52
C VAL A 16 -14.97 3.17 -10.44
N ILE A 17 -13.89 3.02 -11.17
CA ILE A 17 -12.78 3.97 -11.17
C ILE A 17 -12.87 4.85 -12.43
N GLU A 18 -12.74 6.16 -12.23
CA GLU A 18 -12.59 7.11 -13.32
C GLU A 18 -11.12 7.51 -13.46
N VAL A 19 -10.60 7.42 -14.68
CA VAL A 19 -9.26 7.90 -15.03
C VAL A 19 -9.41 9.02 -16.05
N GLY A 20 -8.98 10.23 -15.67
CA GLY A 20 -9.10 11.41 -16.53
C GLY A 20 -10.53 11.76 -16.93
N GLY A 21 -11.52 11.49 -16.08
CA GLY A 21 -12.95 11.72 -16.34
C GLY A 21 -13.60 10.63 -17.19
N VAL A 22 -12.87 9.55 -17.52
CA VAL A 22 -13.41 8.38 -18.23
C VAL A 22 -13.65 7.26 -17.24
N ARG A 23 -14.87 6.76 -17.19
CA ARG A 23 -15.23 5.60 -16.39
C ARG A 23 -14.54 4.36 -16.96
N THR A 24 -13.83 3.65 -16.12
CA THR A 24 -13.12 2.41 -16.48
C THR A 24 -13.68 1.23 -15.69
N ASN A 25 -13.52 0.04 -16.23
CA ASN A 25 -13.80 -1.22 -15.54
C ASN A 25 -12.51 -1.96 -15.15
N PHE A 26 -11.41 -1.21 -14.97
CA PHE A 26 -10.18 -1.82 -14.47
C PHE A 26 -10.36 -2.33 -13.06
N ARG A 27 -9.94 -3.54 -12.82
CA ARG A 27 -9.79 -4.08 -11.47
C ARG A 27 -8.60 -3.41 -10.81
N MET A 28 -8.84 -2.72 -9.72
CA MET A 28 -7.80 -2.00 -8.97
C MET A 28 -7.74 -2.54 -7.56
N PRO A 29 -6.53 -2.64 -6.98
CA PRO A 29 -6.41 -2.98 -5.58
C PRO A 29 -7.21 -2.02 -4.69
N ASP A 30 -7.94 -2.58 -3.72
CA ASP A 30 -8.63 -1.79 -2.70
C ASP A 30 -7.59 -1.26 -1.71
N ILE A 31 -7.25 0.01 -1.85
CA ILE A 31 -6.19 0.69 -1.10
C ILE A 31 -6.73 1.96 -0.46
N LEU A 32 -6.51 2.12 0.83
CA LEU A 32 -6.70 3.37 1.54
C LEU A 32 -5.40 4.16 1.54
N ALA A 33 -5.36 5.25 0.79
CA ALA A 33 -4.28 6.23 0.87
C ALA A 33 -4.51 7.16 2.06
N ILE A 34 -3.52 7.29 2.94
CA ILE A 34 -3.51 8.27 4.02
C ILE A 34 -2.38 9.27 3.77
N GLY A 35 -2.59 10.53 4.19
CA GLY A 35 -1.62 11.60 4.01
C GLY A 35 -0.42 11.48 4.98
N LEU A 36 0.18 10.29 5.07
CA LEU A 36 1.31 9.98 5.94
C LEU A 36 2.43 9.32 5.13
N GLY A 37 3.61 9.92 5.20
CA GLY A 37 4.85 9.42 4.61
C GLY A 37 6.05 10.08 5.26
N GLY A 38 7.27 9.65 4.94
CA GLY A 38 8.50 10.18 5.54
C GLY A 38 8.64 11.70 5.42
N GLY A 39 8.21 12.26 4.29
CA GLY A 39 8.23 13.71 4.03
C GLY A 39 7.02 14.49 4.57
N SER A 40 6.06 13.85 5.23
CA SER A 40 4.90 14.56 5.79
C SER A 40 5.33 15.62 6.80
N LEU A 41 4.79 16.83 6.67
CA LEU A 41 5.07 17.94 7.58
C LEU A 41 4.52 17.66 8.97
N VAL A 42 5.27 18.02 9.99
CA VAL A 42 4.86 17.91 11.38
C VAL A 42 4.74 19.30 12.00
N SER A 43 3.64 19.57 12.68
CA SER A 43 3.44 20.82 13.40
C SER A 43 4.43 20.96 14.56
N ALA A 44 4.71 22.21 14.96
CA ALA A 44 5.68 22.51 16.02
C ALA A 44 5.34 21.87 17.38
N ASP A 45 4.07 21.54 17.62
CA ASP A 45 3.60 20.84 18.82
C ASP A 45 3.47 19.31 18.63
N GLY A 46 3.75 18.80 17.43
CA GLY A 46 3.67 17.38 17.09
C GLY A 46 2.25 16.83 16.89
N LYS A 47 1.21 17.63 17.04
CA LYS A 47 -0.19 17.14 17.05
C LYS A 47 -0.82 16.98 15.67
N THR A 48 -0.20 17.53 14.64
CA THR A 48 -0.69 17.45 13.26
C THR A 48 0.43 16.96 12.36
N ILE A 49 0.12 15.95 11.54
CA ILE A 49 1.04 15.37 10.57
C ILE A 49 0.36 15.30 9.22
N GLY A 50 1.01 15.84 8.19
CA GLY A 50 0.46 15.92 6.84
C GLY A 50 -0.84 16.75 6.78
N PRO A 51 -1.63 16.62 5.70
CA PRO A 51 -1.33 15.88 4.47
C PRO A 51 -0.24 16.51 3.60
N GLN A 52 0.19 17.76 3.92
CA GLN A 52 1.27 18.41 3.20
C GLN A 52 2.58 17.65 3.43
N SER A 53 3.42 17.63 2.41
CA SER A 53 4.67 16.89 2.41
C SER A 53 5.72 17.62 1.60
N VAL A 54 6.98 17.51 2.00
CA VAL A 54 8.12 17.93 1.17
C VAL A 54 8.37 17.00 -0.01
N GLY A 55 7.72 15.83 -0.02
CA GLY A 55 7.82 14.86 -1.11
C GLY A 55 9.26 14.42 -1.38
N HIS A 56 9.68 14.53 -2.65
CA HIS A 56 11.03 14.16 -3.09
C HIS A 56 12.13 15.11 -2.56
N ASN A 57 11.76 16.27 -2.03
CA ASN A 57 12.70 17.22 -1.43
C ASN A 57 13.10 16.83 0.01
N LEU A 58 12.65 15.68 0.53
CA LEU A 58 12.96 15.25 1.90
C LEU A 58 14.46 15.35 2.23
N VAL A 59 15.32 14.91 1.32
CA VAL A 59 16.79 14.90 1.51
C VAL A 59 17.40 16.31 1.59
N SER A 60 16.73 17.32 1.07
CA SER A 60 17.20 18.71 1.12
C SER A 60 16.49 19.56 2.16
N GLU A 61 15.26 19.19 2.55
CA GLU A 61 14.43 20.01 3.43
C GLU A 61 14.29 19.44 4.84
N GLY A 62 14.37 18.10 5.02
CA GLY A 62 14.23 17.46 6.33
C GLY A 62 15.37 17.80 7.28
N LEU A 63 15.07 17.95 8.56
CA LEU A 63 16.06 18.32 9.59
C LEU A 63 17.23 17.34 9.65
N VAL A 64 16.99 16.04 9.63
CA VAL A 64 18.03 14.99 9.68
C VAL A 64 19.03 15.08 8.53
N PHE A 65 18.67 15.75 7.45
CA PHE A 65 19.54 15.99 6.29
C PHE A 65 20.13 17.41 6.28
N GLY A 66 19.96 18.19 7.35
CA GLY A 66 20.47 19.55 7.47
C GLY A 66 19.52 20.63 6.91
N GLY A 67 18.29 20.26 6.56
CA GLY A 67 17.24 21.18 6.14
C GLY A 67 16.63 21.96 7.31
N LYS A 68 15.46 22.56 7.09
CA LYS A 68 14.79 23.42 8.09
C LYS A 68 13.34 23.01 8.36
N THR A 69 12.86 21.95 7.76
CA THR A 69 11.48 21.53 7.84
C THR A 69 11.37 20.29 8.71
N LEU A 70 10.51 20.34 9.72
CA LEU A 70 10.23 19.19 10.57
C LEU A 70 9.31 18.22 9.82
N THR A 71 9.76 16.98 9.65
CA THR A 71 9.06 15.94 8.91
C THR A 71 8.84 14.69 9.77
N ALA A 72 7.99 13.77 9.32
CA ALA A 72 7.77 12.50 10.01
C ALA A 72 9.06 11.66 10.11
N THR A 73 9.97 11.74 9.12
CA THR A 73 11.29 11.11 9.20
C THR A 73 12.11 11.64 10.37
N ASP A 74 12.10 12.95 10.60
CA ASP A 74 12.82 13.57 11.71
C ASP A 74 12.30 13.08 13.06
N ILE A 75 10.99 12.90 13.19
CA ILE A 75 10.35 12.38 14.41
C ILE A 75 10.87 10.98 14.73
N VAL A 76 10.84 10.06 13.75
CA VAL A 76 11.24 8.67 14.02
C VAL A 76 12.75 8.51 14.23
N VAL A 77 13.58 9.32 13.59
CA VAL A 77 15.02 9.39 13.90
C VAL A 77 15.26 9.91 15.32
N ALA A 78 14.50 10.92 15.76
CA ALA A 78 14.59 11.45 17.11
C ALA A 78 14.16 10.44 18.19
N THR A 79 13.48 9.33 17.86
CA THR A 79 13.23 8.24 18.82
C THR A 79 14.49 7.41 19.11
N GLY A 80 15.51 7.49 18.26
CA GLY A 80 16.73 6.67 18.35
C GLY A 80 16.56 5.23 17.83
N LEU A 81 15.39 4.87 17.28
CA LEU A 81 15.09 3.52 16.78
C LEU A 81 15.37 3.38 15.28
N VAL A 82 15.62 4.49 14.58
CA VAL A 82 15.81 4.54 13.14
C VAL A 82 17.06 5.36 12.83
N GLU A 83 17.94 4.81 12.00
CA GLU A 83 19.16 5.47 11.54
C GLU A 83 18.97 5.96 10.08
N ILE A 84 18.62 7.24 9.93
CA ILE A 84 18.48 7.93 8.64
C ILE A 84 19.06 9.34 8.80
N GLY A 85 19.93 9.74 7.88
CA GLY A 85 20.56 11.05 7.94
C GLY A 85 21.44 11.24 9.17
N GLU A 86 21.51 12.45 9.69
CA GLU A 86 22.36 12.82 10.82
C GLU A 86 21.50 13.11 12.08
N SER A 87 21.48 12.17 13.02
CA SER A 87 20.62 12.25 14.22
C SER A 87 20.92 13.45 15.13
N SER A 88 22.14 13.99 15.08
CA SER A 88 22.52 15.19 15.80
C SER A 88 21.66 16.41 15.45
N HIS A 89 21.14 16.49 14.23
CA HIS A 89 20.29 17.59 13.78
C HIS A 89 18.90 17.60 14.47
N VAL A 90 18.45 16.47 14.99
CA VAL A 90 17.16 16.34 15.69
C VAL A 90 17.31 16.16 17.19
N ALA A 91 18.55 16.15 17.72
CA ALA A 91 18.82 15.99 19.15
C ALA A 91 18.19 17.08 20.02
N GLY A 92 17.98 18.27 19.47
CA GLY A 92 17.33 19.41 20.15
C GLY A 92 15.79 19.40 20.07
N LEU A 93 15.18 18.38 19.47
CA LEU A 93 13.72 18.31 19.36
C LEU A 93 13.10 18.07 20.74
N ARG A 94 12.10 18.88 21.09
CA ARG A 94 11.43 18.78 22.38
C ARG A 94 10.78 17.40 22.56
N PRO A 95 10.97 16.75 23.72
CA PRO A 95 10.37 15.44 23.99
C PRO A 95 8.85 15.41 23.77
N GLU A 96 8.14 16.46 24.19
CA GLU A 96 6.69 16.56 24.07
C GLU A 96 6.25 16.59 22.60
N THR A 97 6.99 17.27 21.73
CA THR A 97 6.71 17.30 20.28
C THR A 97 6.93 15.92 19.66
N ARG A 98 8.03 15.24 20.01
CA ARG A 98 8.33 13.90 19.55
C ARG A 98 7.26 12.90 19.98
N GLU A 99 6.90 12.88 21.25
CA GLU A 99 5.89 11.98 21.80
C GLU A 99 4.51 12.21 21.18
N ALA A 100 4.07 13.47 21.06
CA ALA A 100 2.81 13.82 20.41
C ALA A 100 2.78 13.37 18.96
N ALA A 101 3.86 13.55 18.21
CA ALA A 101 3.92 13.16 16.81
C ALA A 101 3.96 11.62 16.64
N THR A 102 4.70 10.90 17.49
CA THR A 102 4.70 9.43 17.48
C THR A 102 3.29 8.88 17.75
N LEU A 103 2.60 9.45 18.75
CA LEU A 103 1.22 9.06 19.06
C LEU A 103 0.27 9.35 17.90
N GLU A 104 0.42 10.49 17.22
CA GLU A 104 -0.42 10.86 16.09
C GLU A 104 -0.16 9.93 14.87
N ILE A 105 1.11 9.56 14.60
CA ILE A 105 1.44 8.54 13.56
C ILE A 105 0.71 7.24 13.88
N SER A 106 0.84 6.73 15.10
CA SER A 106 0.18 5.49 15.54
C SER A 106 -1.35 5.58 15.42
N ARG A 107 -1.94 6.73 15.81
CA ARG A 107 -3.38 6.98 15.68
C ARG A 107 -3.85 6.95 14.23
N MET A 108 -3.14 7.60 13.32
CA MET A 108 -3.46 7.63 11.89
C MET A 108 -3.42 6.22 11.28
N LEU A 109 -2.39 5.45 11.62
CA LEU A 109 -2.21 4.08 11.12
C LEU A 109 -3.29 3.14 11.66
N ASN A 110 -3.54 3.14 12.97
CA ASN A 110 -4.61 2.35 13.58
C ASN A 110 -5.97 2.68 12.96
N ALA A 111 -6.29 3.97 12.80
CA ALA A 111 -7.55 4.39 12.18
C ALA A 111 -7.66 3.93 10.71
N GLY A 112 -6.56 3.93 9.97
CA GLY A 112 -6.53 3.43 8.61
C GLY A 112 -6.72 1.92 8.53
N ILE A 113 -6.05 1.15 9.39
CA ILE A 113 -6.20 -0.31 9.46
C ILE A 113 -7.65 -0.68 9.83
N GLU A 114 -8.22 -0.02 10.85
CA GLU A 114 -9.61 -0.26 11.25
C GLU A 114 -10.62 -0.04 10.12
N LYS A 115 -10.39 0.96 9.26
CA LYS A 115 -11.26 1.22 8.10
C LYS A 115 -11.17 0.14 7.02
N MET A 116 -10.02 -0.50 6.89
CA MET A 116 -9.79 -1.51 5.86
C MET A 116 -10.20 -2.92 6.30
N LYS A 117 -10.20 -3.20 7.59
CA LYS A 117 -10.55 -4.52 8.14
C LYS A 117 -11.99 -4.93 7.78
N PRO A 118 -12.24 -6.19 7.42
CA PRO A 118 -13.57 -6.71 7.14
C PRO A 118 -14.37 -7.00 8.42
N SER A 119 -13.70 -7.09 9.58
CA SER A 119 -14.30 -7.35 10.90
C SER A 119 -13.60 -6.53 11.98
N SER A 120 -14.14 -6.55 13.20
CA SER A 120 -13.52 -5.92 14.38
C SER A 120 -12.28 -6.67 14.89
N ASP A 121 -12.05 -7.90 14.44
CA ASP A 121 -10.95 -8.72 14.94
C ASP A 121 -9.60 -8.16 14.48
N PRO A 122 -8.56 -8.15 15.34
CA PRO A 122 -7.22 -7.77 14.93
C PRO A 122 -6.67 -8.73 13.85
N LEU A 123 -6.03 -8.18 12.82
CA LEU A 123 -5.41 -8.95 11.74
C LEU A 123 -3.89 -8.79 11.78
N PRO A 124 -3.12 -9.78 11.29
CA PRO A 124 -1.69 -9.59 11.09
C PRO A 124 -1.43 -8.49 10.07
N VAL A 125 -0.44 -7.63 10.36
CA VAL A 125 -0.04 -6.51 9.50
C VAL A 125 1.34 -6.78 8.95
N ILE A 126 1.49 -6.70 7.63
CA ILE A 126 2.76 -6.82 6.93
C ILE A 126 3.24 -5.42 6.58
N LEU A 127 4.43 -5.06 7.05
CA LEU A 127 5.03 -3.76 6.84
C LEU A 127 5.99 -3.80 5.66
N VAL A 128 5.68 -3.05 4.60
CA VAL A 128 6.47 -2.99 3.37
C VAL A 128 6.67 -1.54 2.90
N GLY A 129 7.68 -1.34 2.08
CA GLY A 129 8.01 -0.04 1.50
C GLY A 129 8.73 0.90 2.47
N GLY A 130 9.19 2.04 1.96
CA GLY A 130 9.95 3.03 2.73
C GLY A 130 9.18 3.65 3.90
N GLY A 131 7.85 3.73 3.82
CA GLY A 131 7.01 4.26 4.89
C GLY A 131 6.96 3.38 6.15
N ALA A 132 7.36 2.12 6.06
CA ALA A 132 7.39 1.20 7.20
C ALA A 132 8.32 1.66 8.34
N VAL A 133 9.29 2.52 8.06
CA VAL A 133 10.19 3.11 9.08
C VAL A 133 9.46 4.03 10.06
N LEU A 134 8.30 4.56 9.68
CA LEU A 134 7.48 5.42 10.55
C LEU A 134 6.82 4.65 11.70
N ILE A 135 6.81 3.32 11.63
CA ILE A 135 6.16 2.45 12.60
C ILE A 135 7.22 1.95 13.57
N THR A 136 7.36 2.61 14.70
CA THR A 136 8.37 2.30 15.73
C THR A 136 7.79 1.50 16.90
N GLU A 137 6.48 1.37 16.99
CA GLU A 137 5.76 0.67 18.05
C GLU A 137 4.70 -0.28 17.48
N ASP A 138 4.22 -1.19 18.31
CA ASP A 138 3.13 -2.09 17.94
C ASP A 138 1.81 -1.31 17.78
N LEU A 139 1.08 -1.64 16.72
CA LEU A 139 -0.21 -1.02 16.41
C LEU A 139 -1.34 -1.79 17.08
N ALA A 140 -2.20 -1.11 17.83
CA ALA A 140 -3.31 -1.74 18.57
C ALA A 140 -4.32 -2.45 17.65
N ALA A 141 -4.45 -2.01 16.39
CA ALA A 141 -5.31 -2.61 15.39
C ALA A 141 -4.73 -3.91 14.78
N ALA A 142 -3.46 -4.24 15.07
CA ALA A 142 -2.77 -5.40 14.54
C ALA A 142 -2.71 -6.53 15.59
N SER A 143 -2.96 -7.78 15.17
CA SER A 143 -2.73 -8.97 16.02
C SER A 143 -1.26 -9.34 16.10
N SER A 144 -0.51 -9.04 15.07
CA SER A 144 0.95 -9.19 14.97
C SER A 144 1.48 -8.29 13.86
N MET A 145 2.76 -7.95 13.92
CA MET A 145 3.42 -7.18 12.88
C MET A 145 4.61 -7.95 12.31
N LEU A 146 4.64 -8.02 10.99
CA LEU A 146 5.67 -8.73 10.23
C LEU A 146 6.46 -7.72 9.39
N ARG A 147 7.79 -7.79 9.46
CA ARG A 147 8.71 -7.06 8.58
C ARG A 147 9.48 -8.08 7.75
N PRO A 148 9.02 -8.41 6.53
CA PRO A 148 9.72 -9.36 5.67
C PRO A 148 11.13 -8.88 5.33
N GLU A 149 12.01 -9.83 5.07
CA GLU A 149 13.27 -9.53 4.39
C GLU A 149 12.95 -8.83 3.06
N HIS A 150 13.73 -7.82 2.70
CA HIS A 150 13.50 -6.99 1.50
C HIS A 150 12.21 -6.15 1.49
N ALA A 151 11.55 -5.96 2.64
CA ALA A 151 10.33 -5.12 2.76
C ALA A 151 10.48 -3.73 2.12
N GLY A 152 11.67 -3.13 2.21
CA GLY A 152 11.96 -1.81 1.63
C GLY A 152 11.88 -1.74 0.11
N VAL A 153 12.04 -2.87 -0.59
CA VAL A 153 12.01 -2.98 -2.06
C VAL A 153 10.84 -3.81 -2.57
N ALA A 154 9.81 -3.97 -1.77
CA ALA A 154 8.64 -4.80 -2.09
C ALA A 154 7.99 -4.43 -3.43
N ASN A 155 7.93 -3.13 -3.79
CA ASN A 155 7.41 -2.68 -5.08
C ASN A 155 8.23 -3.21 -6.26
N ALA A 156 9.56 -3.19 -6.16
CA ALA A 156 10.43 -3.71 -7.21
C ALA A 156 10.31 -5.23 -7.34
N ILE A 157 10.19 -5.94 -6.21
CA ILE A 157 9.94 -7.38 -6.21
C ILE A 157 8.60 -7.68 -6.85
N GLY A 158 7.53 -6.98 -6.45
CA GLY A 158 6.19 -7.15 -7.03
C GLY A 158 6.19 -6.93 -8.55
N ALA A 159 6.87 -5.91 -9.04
CA ALA A 159 7.02 -5.65 -10.47
C ALA A 159 7.80 -6.77 -11.19
N ALA A 160 8.84 -7.32 -10.54
CA ALA A 160 9.66 -8.38 -11.13
C ALA A 160 8.95 -9.73 -11.22
N ILE A 161 8.02 -10.02 -10.30
CA ILE A 161 7.25 -11.27 -10.26
C ILE A 161 5.83 -11.13 -10.83
N ALA A 162 5.49 -9.95 -11.37
CA ALA A 162 4.17 -9.70 -11.95
C ALA A 162 3.86 -10.75 -13.03
N GLN A 163 2.66 -11.30 -12.96
CA GLN A 163 2.18 -12.29 -13.92
C GLN A 163 1.52 -11.60 -15.09
N ILE A 164 1.57 -12.25 -16.26
CA ILE A 164 0.83 -11.83 -17.44
C ILE A 164 -0.53 -12.50 -17.39
N GLY A 165 -1.59 -11.70 -17.39
CA GLY A 165 -2.98 -12.16 -17.41
C GLY A 165 -3.66 -11.87 -18.73
N GLY A 166 -4.72 -12.63 -19.02
CA GLY A 166 -5.71 -12.33 -20.03
C GLY A 166 -7.10 -12.47 -19.42
N GLU A 167 -7.98 -11.55 -19.75
CA GLU A 167 -9.35 -11.51 -19.26
C GLU A 167 -10.30 -11.42 -20.44
N SER A 168 -11.39 -12.17 -20.39
CA SER A 168 -12.48 -12.07 -21.38
C SER A 168 -13.81 -12.15 -20.67
N GLU A 169 -14.72 -11.27 -21.05
CA GLU A 169 -16.08 -11.19 -20.52
C GLU A 169 -17.07 -11.27 -21.68
N ARG A 170 -18.10 -12.09 -21.52
CA ARG A 170 -19.16 -12.23 -22.52
C ARG A 170 -20.53 -12.41 -21.89
N LEU A 171 -21.48 -11.63 -22.37
CA LEU A 171 -22.88 -11.84 -22.03
C LEU A 171 -23.49 -12.92 -22.94
N VAL A 172 -23.96 -14.02 -22.38
CA VAL A 172 -24.54 -15.15 -23.11
C VAL A 172 -25.92 -15.51 -22.60
N SER A 173 -26.78 -15.99 -23.50
CA SER A 173 -28.08 -16.59 -23.14
C SER A 173 -27.91 -18.10 -22.98
N TYR A 174 -28.10 -18.62 -21.79
CA TYR A 174 -28.05 -20.08 -21.52
C TYR A 174 -29.18 -20.88 -22.18
N GLU A 175 -30.18 -20.21 -22.75
CA GLU A 175 -31.18 -20.87 -23.62
C GLU A 175 -30.60 -21.32 -24.97
N LYS A 176 -29.50 -20.65 -25.39
CA LYS A 176 -28.86 -20.90 -26.73
C LYS A 176 -27.57 -21.66 -26.61
N ILE A 177 -26.79 -21.43 -25.55
CA ILE A 177 -25.48 -22.01 -25.35
C ILE A 177 -25.41 -22.56 -23.94
N PRO A 178 -25.10 -23.84 -23.69
CA PRO A 178 -24.88 -24.38 -22.37
C PRO A 178 -23.78 -23.62 -21.61
N ARG A 179 -23.94 -23.42 -20.29
CA ARG A 179 -22.95 -22.70 -19.46
C ARG A 179 -21.54 -23.24 -19.64
N GLN A 180 -21.39 -24.56 -19.73
CA GLN A 180 -20.08 -25.20 -19.87
C GLN A 180 -19.39 -24.81 -21.19
N GLU A 181 -20.13 -24.75 -22.28
CA GLU A 181 -19.62 -24.32 -23.56
C GLU A 181 -19.25 -22.84 -23.58
N ALA A 182 -20.10 -21.98 -23.01
CA ALA A 182 -19.82 -20.54 -22.86
C ALA A 182 -18.54 -20.29 -22.03
N VAL A 183 -18.39 -20.96 -20.89
CA VAL A 183 -17.18 -20.87 -20.06
C VAL A 183 -15.94 -21.33 -20.83
N GLN A 184 -16.04 -22.42 -21.59
CA GLN A 184 -14.93 -22.92 -22.38
C GLN A 184 -14.48 -21.91 -23.46
N GLU A 185 -15.43 -21.29 -24.16
CA GLU A 185 -15.14 -20.28 -25.18
C GLU A 185 -14.45 -19.05 -24.58
N VAL A 186 -15.01 -18.50 -23.49
CA VAL A 186 -14.44 -17.33 -22.80
C VAL A 186 -13.05 -17.64 -22.23
N THR A 187 -12.85 -18.86 -21.69
CA THR A 187 -11.54 -19.31 -21.21
C THR A 187 -10.50 -19.35 -22.34
N GLN A 188 -10.88 -19.85 -23.52
CA GLN A 188 -9.97 -19.87 -24.67
C GLN A 188 -9.61 -18.47 -25.14
N GLU A 189 -10.56 -17.54 -25.15
CA GLU A 189 -10.30 -16.14 -25.49
C GLU A 189 -9.34 -15.49 -24.48
N ALA A 190 -9.58 -15.66 -23.19
CA ALA A 190 -8.70 -15.13 -22.14
C ALA A 190 -7.28 -15.69 -22.23
N MET A 191 -7.14 -16.99 -22.49
CA MET A 191 -5.83 -17.61 -22.72
C MET A 191 -5.13 -17.06 -23.96
N ALA A 192 -5.87 -16.83 -25.06
CA ALA A 192 -5.31 -16.23 -26.27
C ALA A 192 -4.82 -14.80 -26.04
N LEU A 193 -5.54 -14.01 -25.24
CA LEU A 193 -5.12 -12.66 -24.86
C LEU A 193 -3.85 -12.69 -24.01
N ALA A 194 -3.76 -13.60 -23.02
CA ALA A 194 -2.56 -13.77 -22.21
C ALA A 194 -1.33 -14.15 -23.06
N LEU A 195 -1.49 -15.08 -24.00
CA LEU A 195 -0.43 -15.48 -24.96
C LEU A 195 0.00 -14.30 -25.84
N ALA A 196 -0.95 -13.54 -26.37
CA ALA A 196 -0.67 -12.35 -27.17
C ALA A 196 0.09 -11.28 -26.37
N ALA A 197 -0.16 -11.19 -25.06
CA ALA A 197 0.57 -10.32 -24.15
C ALA A 197 1.97 -10.85 -23.73
N GLY A 198 2.34 -12.06 -24.17
CA GLY A 198 3.66 -12.65 -23.93
C GLY A 198 3.73 -13.68 -22.80
N ALA A 199 2.59 -14.22 -22.36
CA ALA A 199 2.59 -15.32 -21.38
C ALA A 199 3.20 -16.60 -21.96
N ASP A 200 3.86 -17.38 -21.09
CA ASP A 200 4.33 -18.71 -21.45
C ASP A 200 3.16 -19.71 -21.46
N SER A 201 2.97 -20.37 -22.61
CA SER A 201 1.89 -21.35 -22.81
C SER A 201 1.91 -22.51 -21.80
N ALA A 202 3.10 -22.89 -21.32
CA ALA A 202 3.25 -23.98 -20.34
C ALA A 202 2.81 -23.60 -18.92
N SER A 203 2.73 -22.30 -18.62
CA SER A 203 2.36 -21.77 -17.30
C SER A 203 0.92 -21.26 -17.23
N LEU A 204 0.18 -21.27 -18.34
CA LEU A 204 -1.20 -20.78 -18.37
C LEU A 204 -2.11 -21.62 -17.46
N ARG A 205 -2.89 -20.94 -16.67
CA ARG A 205 -3.93 -21.53 -15.82
C ARG A 205 -5.13 -20.60 -15.71
N VAL A 206 -6.31 -21.17 -15.54
CA VAL A 206 -7.49 -20.39 -15.16
C VAL A 206 -7.33 -19.96 -13.72
N ALA A 207 -7.41 -18.67 -13.47
CA ALA A 207 -7.31 -18.09 -12.14
C ALA A 207 -8.68 -18.03 -11.47
N ASP A 208 -9.71 -17.58 -12.22
CA ASP A 208 -11.05 -17.41 -11.73
C ASP A 208 -12.09 -17.51 -12.85
N VAL A 209 -13.33 -17.87 -12.51
CA VAL A 209 -14.51 -17.90 -13.39
C VAL A 209 -15.72 -17.45 -12.59
N GLU A 210 -16.22 -16.27 -12.85
CA GLU A 210 -17.41 -15.68 -12.22
C GLU A 210 -18.72 -16.01 -12.97
#